data_a724084f942704ee9cc61e2c73e9abd4
#
_entry.id   a724084f942704ee9cc61e2c73e9abd4
#
_cell.length_a   1.000
_cell.length_b   1.000
_cell.length_c   1.000
_cell.angle_alpha   90.00
_cell.angle_beta   90.00
_cell.angle_gamma   90.00
#
_symmetry.space_group_name_H-M   'P 1'
#
loop_
_entity.id
_entity.type
_entity.pdbx_description
1 polymer ?
#
loop_
_entity_poly.entity_id
_entity_poly.type
_entity_poly.pdbx_seq_one_letter_code
_entity_poly.pdbx_strand_id
1 'polypeptide(L)'
;MKKILLGLLLVFAFVGCSGLSTKTPETITGKEYVLSTSTDTVKITINFAEENFFGFSGVNNYFGKYTLSGDNMKLSHVGSTLMAGPREAMEKEFEYVSALEKVETYQLQRDTLILTTSSGQQLIFKQAEKPELKK
;
A
#
# COMPACT_ATOMS: atom_id res chain seq x y z
N MET A 1 74.53 -12.70 10.93
CA MET A 1 73.84 -11.82 9.96
C MET A 1 72.35 -12.07 10.07
N LYS A 2 71.64 -11.19 10.72
CA LYS A 2 70.20 -11.34 10.87
C LYS A 2 69.53 -10.45 9.82
N LYS A 3 68.88 -11.10 8.89
CA LYS A 3 68.01 -10.37 7.93
C LYS A 3 66.68 -10.15 8.59
N ILE A 4 66.39 -8.92 8.93
CA ILE A 4 65.11 -8.52 9.44
C ILE A 4 64.19 -8.34 8.20
N LEU A 5 63.29 -9.28 8.04
CA LEU A 5 62.20 -9.15 7.06
C LEU A 5 61.13 -8.24 7.64
N LEU A 6 61.14 -7.01 7.18
CA LEU A 6 60.09 -6.05 7.54
C LEU A 6 58.83 -6.43 6.78
N GLY A 7 57.95 -7.16 7.43
CA GLY A 7 56.63 -7.45 6.89
C GLY A 7 55.80 -6.18 6.77
N LEU A 8 55.61 -5.71 5.55
CA LEU A 8 54.72 -4.62 5.26
C LEU A 8 53.28 -5.10 5.42
N LEU A 9 52.69 -4.76 6.57
CA LEU A 9 51.29 -5.03 6.86
C LEU A 9 50.45 -4.06 6.04
N LEU A 10 49.97 -4.51 4.91
CA LEU A 10 49.01 -3.76 4.08
C LEU A 10 47.67 -3.83 4.79
N VAL A 11 47.36 -2.76 5.54
CA VAL A 11 46.01 -2.58 6.08
C VAL A 11 45.13 -2.12 4.91
N PHE A 12 44.39 -3.05 4.33
CA PHE A 12 43.29 -2.73 3.47
C PHE A 12 42.16 -2.15 4.33
N ALA A 13 42.14 -0.84 4.43
CA ALA A 13 40.94 -0.16 4.89
C ALA A 13 39.83 -0.34 3.85
N PHE A 14 38.99 -1.32 4.06
CA PHE A 14 37.70 -1.38 3.37
C PHE A 14 36.85 -0.20 3.86
N VAL A 15 36.94 0.93 3.18
CA VAL A 15 35.91 1.96 3.27
C VAL A 15 34.70 1.40 2.53
N GLY A 16 33.91 0.60 3.27
CA GLY A 16 32.59 0.25 2.83
C GLY A 16 31.73 1.49 2.80
N CYS A 17 31.65 2.18 1.69
CA CYS A 17 30.53 3.10 1.42
C CYS A 17 29.26 2.26 1.31
N SER A 18 28.75 1.81 2.43
CA SER A 18 27.34 1.50 2.51
C SER A 18 26.60 2.82 2.46
N GLY A 19 26.24 3.23 1.25
CA GLY A 19 25.24 4.24 1.04
C GLY A 19 23.94 3.71 1.62
N LEU A 20 23.75 3.91 2.93
CA LEU A 20 22.46 3.82 3.56
C LEU A 20 21.63 4.95 2.97
N SER A 21 21.01 4.68 1.83
CA SER A 21 19.85 5.43 1.40
C SER A 21 18.79 5.13 2.46
N THR A 22 18.69 5.97 3.45
CA THR A 22 17.56 6.01 4.37
C THR A 22 16.37 6.52 3.57
N LYS A 23 15.86 5.69 2.66
CA LYS A 23 14.51 5.85 2.17
C LYS A 23 13.65 5.65 3.40
N THR A 24 13.09 6.74 3.91
CA THR A 24 11.98 6.66 4.85
C THR A 24 11.01 5.65 4.27
N PRO A 25 10.65 4.58 4.99
CA PRO A 25 9.72 3.61 4.43
C PRO A 25 8.47 4.36 4.00
N GLU A 26 8.13 4.25 2.73
CA GLU A 26 6.91 4.84 2.21
C GLU A 26 5.75 4.22 2.98
N THR A 27 5.00 5.05 3.67
CA THR A 27 3.84 4.61 4.44
C THR A 27 2.57 4.84 3.65
N ILE A 28 1.64 3.92 3.78
CA ILE A 28 0.27 4.06 3.26
C ILE A 28 -0.60 4.94 4.17
N THR A 29 -0.19 5.13 5.42
CA THR A 29 -0.97 5.87 6.42
C THR A 29 -1.12 7.35 6.05
N GLY A 30 -2.32 7.87 6.21
CA GLY A 30 -2.66 9.27 5.93
C GLY A 30 -2.80 9.60 4.45
N LYS A 31 -2.89 8.61 3.59
CA LYS A 31 -3.03 8.77 2.14
C LYS A 31 -4.35 8.18 1.65
N GLU A 32 -4.93 8.81 0.65
CA GLU A 32 -6.06 8.27 -0.10
C GLU A 32 -5.58 7.64 -1.40
N TYR A 33 -6.13 6.50 -1.74
CA TYR A 33 -5.87 5.80 -2.98
C TYR A 33 -7.17 5.57 -3.74
N VAL A 34 -7.10 5.69 -5.05
CA VAL A 34 -8.24 5.47 -5.97
C VAL A 34 -7.98 4.21 -6.78
N LEU A 35 -8.95 3.31 -6.81
CA LEU A 35 -8.86 2.08 -7.60
C LEU A 35 -8.76 2.43 -9.09
N SER A 36 -7.78 1.84 -9.78
CA SER A 36 -7.47 2.18 -11.18
C SER A 36 -8.57 1.85 -12.17
N THR A 37 -9.47 0.93 -11.81
CA THR A 37 -10.66 0.59 -12.60
C THR A 37 -11.87 1.48 -12.31
N SER A 38 -11.71 2.49 -11.44
CA SER A 38 -12.77 3.47 -11.17
C SER A 38 -13.10 4.27 -12.42
N THR A 39 -14.38 4.60 -12.55
CA THR A 39 -14.89 5.46 -13.63
C THR A 39 -15.46 6.75 -13.03
N ASP A 40 -15.83 7.70 -13.85
CA ASP A 40 -16.48 8.94 -13.39
C ASP A 40 -17.81 8.68 -12.67
N THR A 41 -18.47 7.56 -13.00
CA THR A 41 -19.75 7.16 -12.42
C THR A 41 -19.62 6.20 -11.23
N VAL A 42 -18.53 5.43 -11.16
CA VAL A 42 -18.25 4.47 -10.07
C VAL A 42 -16.83 4.67 -9.57
N LYS A 43 -16.69 5.54 -8.59
CA LYS A 43 -15.40 5.80 -7.94
C LYS A 43 -15.25 4.91 -6.70
N ILE A 44 -14.13 4.21 -6.61
CA ILE A 44 -13.77 3.37 -5.46
C ILE A 44 -12.48 3.89 -4.86
N THR A 45 -12.48 4.16 -3.56
CA THR A 45 -11.34 4.71 -2.83
C THR A 45 -11.01 3.88 -1.60
N ILE A 46 -9.77 3.98 -1.12
CA ILE A 46 -9.33 3.45 0.16
C ILE A 46 -8.38 4.43 0.84
N ASN A 47 -8.60 4.65 2.12
CA ASN A 47 -7.76 5.47 3.00
C ASN A 47 -7.26 4.61 4.15
N PHE A 48 -6.04 4.84 4.58
CA PHE A 48 -5.46 4.14 5.73
C PHE A 48 -5.14 5.15 6.84
N ALA A 49 -5.71 4.90 8.02
CA ALA A 49 -5.29 5.51 9.28
C ALA A 49 -4.30 4.56 9.99
N GLU A 50 -3.99 4.74 11.26
CA GLU A 50 -2.98 3.90 11.94
C GLU A 50 -3.37 2.42 12.02
N GLU A 51 -4.63 2.11 12.34
CA GLU A 51 -5.13 0.73 12.51
C GLU A 51 -6.39 0.45 11.68
N ASN A 52 -6.95 1.46 11.08
CA ASN A 52 -8.21 1.39 10.37
C ASN A 52 -8.06 1.79 8.91
N PHE A 53 -8.87 1.19 8.08
CA PHE A 53 -9.07 1.65 6.70
C PHE A 53 -10.53 2.04 6.50
N PHE A 54 -10.76 2.91 5.56
CA PHE A 54 -12.09 3.37 5.18
C PHE A 54 -12.07 3.91 3.76
N GLY A 55 -13.23 4.02 3.16
CA GLY A 55 -13.34 4.57 1.83
C GLY A 55 -14.76 4.52 1.29
N PHE A 56 -14.86 4.70 -0.03
CA PHE A 56 -16.09 4.62 -0.79
C PHE A 56 -15.99 3.48 -1.79
N SER A 57 -16.98 2.61 -1.82
CA SER A 57 -16.95 1.37 -2.62
C SER A 57 -17.82 1.40 -3.89
N GLY A 58 -18.24 2.59 -4.27
CA GLY A 58 -19.08 2.81 -5.45
C GLY A 58 -20.49 3.28 -5.13
N VAL A 59 -21.08 2.78 -4.04
CA VAL A 59 -22.41 3.19 -3.53
C VAL A 59 -22.31 3.53 -2.05
N ASN A 60 -21.63 2.69 -1.26
CA ASN A 60 -21.57 2.80 0.18
C ASN A 60 -20.20 3.24 0.67
N ASN A 61 -20.17 3.87 1.85
CA ASN A 61 -18.95 4.00 2.63
C ASN A 61 -18.67 2.68 3.33
N TYR A 62 -17.42 2.30 3.38
CA TYR A 62 -16.95 1.09 4.07
C TYR A 62 -15.77 1.41 4.96
N PHE A 63 -15.52 0.54 5.93
CA PHE A 63 -14.48 0.69 6.93
C PHE A 63 -14.08 -0.66 7.49
N GLY A 64 -12.93 -0.72 8.10
CA GLY A 64 -12.46 -1.92 8.78
C GLY A 64 -11.13 -1.69 9.48
N LYS A 65 -10.51 -2.79 9.90
CA LYS A 65 -9.20 -2.79 10.53
C LYS A 65 -8.19 -3.49 9.64
N TYR A 66 -6.94 -3.07 9.71
CA TYR A 66 -5.86 -3.73 8.99
C TYR A 66 -4.66 -3.97 9.89
N THR A 67 -3.90 -4.99 9.56
CA THR A 67 -2.60 -5.29 10.15
C THR A 67 -1.57 -5.49 9.06
N LEU A 68 -0.35 -5.02 9.31
CA LEU A 68 0.80 -5.19 8.43
C LEU A 68 1.87 -6.01 9.14
N SER A 69 2.47 -6.95 8.41
CA SER A 69 3.63 -7.71 8.86
C SER A 69 4.53 -7.97 7.65
N GLY A 70 5.62 -7.21 7.52
CA GLY A 70 6.44 -7.23 6.30
C GLY A 70 5.59 -6.85 5.08
N ASP A 71 5.53 -7.70 4.08
CA ASP A 71 4.72 -7.51 2.88
C ASP A 71 3.29 -8.05 3.03
N ASN A 72 2.96 -8.63 4.17
CA ASN A 72 1.64 -9.18 4.45
C ASN A 72 0.69 -8.09 4.96
N MET A 73 -0.51 -8.11 4.45
CA MET A 73 -1.60 -7.25 4.87
C MET A 73 -2.85 -8.08 5.11
N LYS A 74 -3.49 -7.89 6.25
CA LYS A 74 -4.78 -8.49 6.54
C LYS A 74 -5.80 -7.40 6.79
N LEU A 75 -6.89 -7.45 6.05
CA LEU A 75 -8.06 -6.59 6.23
C LEU A 75 -9.16 -7.39 6.95
N SER A 76 -9.73 -6.81 7.98
CA SER A 76 -10.70 -7.50 8.83
C SER A 76 -11.79 -6.57 9.32
N HIS A 77 -12.88 -7.16 9.82
CA HIS A 77 -14.02 -6.43 10.37
C HIS A 77 -14.61 -5.41 9.39
N VAL A 78 -14.69 -5.82 8.10
CA VAL A 78 -15.23 -4.94 7.05
C VAL A 78 -16.72 -4.72 7.29
N GLY A 79 -17.07 -3.47 7.50
CA GLY A 79 -18.45 -3.00 7.60
C GLY A 79 -18.73 -1.97 6.52
N SER A 80 -20.00 -1.78 6.20
CA SER A 80 -20.42 -0.74 5.25
C SER A 80 -21.80 -0.20 5.59
N THR A 81 -22.10 0.99 5.06
CA THR A 81 -23.47 1.47 4.99
C THR A 81 -24.27 0.60 4.00
N LEU A 82 -25.59 0.63 4.12
CA LEU A 82 -26.51 -0.22 3.33
C LEU A 82 -27.43 0.62 2.47
N MET A 83 -26.85 1.46 1.60
CA MET A 83 -27.61 2.25 0.63
C MET A 83 -27.76 1.46 -0.67
N ALA A 84 -28.88 1.62 -1.35
CA ALA A 84 -29.08 1.10 -2.69
C ALA A 84 -28.66 2.12 -3.73
N GLY A 85 -28.07 1.64 -4.82
CA GLY A 85 -27.64 2.45 -5.95
C GLY A 85 -27.91 1.74 -7.28
N PRO A 86 -27.40 2.28 -8.38
CA PRO A 86 -27.50 1.63 -9.69
C PRO A 86 -26.94 0.21 -9.65
N ARG A 87 -27.58 -0.70 -10.36
CA ARG A 87 -27.23 -2.13 -10.35
C ARG A 87 -25.75 -2.38 -10.65
N GLU A 88 -25.22 -1.72 -11.69
CA GLU A 88 -23.81 -1.87 -12.07
C GLU A 88 -22.86 -1.44 -10.94
N ALA A 89 -23.17 -0.34 -10.25
CA ALA A 89 -22.37 0.14 -9.12
C ALA A 89 -22.45 -0.81 -7.93
N MET A 90 -23.60 -1.41 -7.66
CA MET A 90 -23.80 -2.40 -6.61
C MET A 90 -23.02 -3.70 -6.89
N GLU A 91 -23.00 -4.17 -8.14
CA GLU A 91 -22.23 -5.33 -8.54
C GLU A 91 -20.72 -5.10 -8.36
N LYS A 92 -20.21 -3.95 -8.81
CA LYS A 92 -18.79 -3.58 -8.62
C LYS A 92 -18.41 -3.42 -7.14
N GLU A 93 -19.29 -2.84 -6.34
CA GLU A 93 -19.10 -2.74 -4.89
C GLU A 93 -18.97 -4.12 -4.24
N PHE A 94 -19.88 -5.01 -4.56
CA PHE A 94 -19.87 -6.38 -4.04
C PHE A 94 -18.57 -7.12 -4.40
N GLU A 95 -18.15 -7.05 -5.65
CA GLU A 95 -16.90 -7.66 -6.13
C GLU A 95 -15.69 -7.08 -5.40
N TYR A 96 -15.64 -5.78 -5.25
CA TYR A 96 -14.55 -5.07 -4.59
C TYR A 96 -14.46 -5.41 -3.10
N VAL A 97 -15.54 -5.31 -2.35
CA VAL A 97 -15.57 -5.60 -0.91
C VAL A 97 -15.24 -7.07 -0.65
N SER A 98 -15.76 -7.98 -1.49
CA SER A 98 -15.44 -9.40 -1.41
C SER A 98 -13.97 -9.69 -1.66
N ALA A 99 -13.33 -8.94 -2.56
CA ALA A 99 -11.89 -9.06 -2.80
C ALA A 99 -11.06 -8.52 -1.64
N LEU A 100 -11.48 -7.42 -1.00
CA LEU A 100 -10.78 -6.86 0.16
C LEU A 100 -10.63 -7.87 1.30
N GLU A 101 -11.65 -8.66 1.58
CA GLU A 101 -11.61 -9.68 2.64
C GLU A 101 -10.60 -10.81 2.36
N LYS A 102 -10.16 -10.95 1.13
CA LYS A 102 -9.21 -11.97 0.67
C LYS A 102 -7.79 -11.45 0.48
N VAL A 103 -7.53 -10.18 0.75
CA VAL A 103 -6.18 -9.59 0.61
C VAL A 103 -5.21 -10.26 1.59
N GLU A 104 -4.04 -10.66 1.07
CA GLU A 104 -2.97 -11.28 1.84
C GLU A 104 -1.67 -10.48 1.82
N THR A 105 -1.38 -9.80 0.69
CA THR A 105 -0.14 -9.04 0.52
C THR A 105 -0.40 -7.66 -0.06
N TYR A 106 0.54 -6.76 0.20
CA TYR A 106 0.53 -5.43 -0.39
C TYR A 106 1.92 -5.06 -0.90
N GLN A 107 1.94 -4.20 -1.90
CA GLN A 107 3.15 -3.61 -2.44
C GLN A 107 2.90 -2.13 -2.70
N LEU A 108 3.79 -1.28 -2.20
CA LEU A 108 3.76 0.15 -2.45
C LEU A 108 4.94 0.53 -3.32
N GLN A 109 4.65 1.05 -4.51
CA GLN A 109 5.64 1.55 -5.47
C GLN A 109 5.32 3.00 -5.79
N ARG A 110 6.01 3.95 -5.15
CA ARG A 110 5.75 5.39 -5.26
C ARG A 110 4.30 5.74 -4.90
N ASP A 111 3.51 6.09 -5.89
CA ASP A 111 2.09 6.46 -5.77
C ASP A 111 1.11 5.29 -6.06
N THR A 112 1.65 4.12 -6.39
CA THR A 112 0.87 2.94 -6.74
C THR A 112 0.85 1.93 -5.60
N LEU A 113 -0.35 1.60 -5.12
CA LEU A 113 -0.58 0.55 -4.13
C LEU A 113 -1.21 -0.66 -4.83
N ILE A 114 -0.61 -1.83 -4.65
CA ILE A 114 -1.10 -3.09 -5.19
C ILE A 114 -1.46 -4.01 -4.03
N LEU A 115 -2.71 -4.40 -3.94
CA LEU A 115 -3.20 -5.40 -2.99
C LEU A 115 -3.43 -6.71 -3.74
N THR A 116 -2.87 -7.80 -3.23
CA THR A 116 -3.01 -9.12 -3.85
C THR A 116 -3.79 -10.04 -2.92
N THR A 117 -4.80 -10.69 -3.49
CA THR A 117 -5.66 -11.64 -2.76
C THR A 117 -5.06 -13.05 -2.75
N SER A 118 -5.62 -13.92 -1.92
CA SER A 118 -5.25 -15.34 -1.84
C SER A 118 -5.40 -16.10 -3.16
N SER A 119 -6.28 -15.64 -4.04
CA SER A 119 -6.47 -16.22 -5.39
C SER A 119 -5.54 -15.63 -6.46
N GLY A 120 -4.69 -14.65 -6.10
CA GLY A 120 -3.80 -13.95 -7.02
C GLY A 120 -4.43 -12.75 -7.74
N GLN A 121 -5.67 -12.39 -7.43
CA GLN A 121 -6.29 -11.18 -7.95
C GLN A 121 -5.56 -9.94 -7.40
N GLN A 122 -5.29 -8.97 -8.25
CA GLN A 122 -4.67 -7.70 -7.86
C GLN A 122 -5.67 -6.56 -7.91
N LEU A 123 -5.68 -5.79 -6.83
CA LEU A 123 -6.36 -4.50 -6.76
C LEU A 123 -5.30 -3.41 -6.85
N ILE A 124 -5.31 -2.66 -7.93
CA ILE A 124 -4.30 -1.64 -8.23
C ILE A 124 -4.90 -0.27 -7.98
N PHE A 125 -4.26 0.48 -7.09
CA PHE A 125 -4.68 1.82 -6.69
C PHE A 125 -3.62 2.84 -7.04
N LYS A 126 -4.05 4.04 -7.33
CA LYS A 126 -3.18 5.22 -7.42
C LYS A 126 -3.48 6.18 -6.29
N GLN A 127 -2.43 6.75 -5.71
CA GLN A 127 -2.58 7.80 -4.70
C GLN A 127 -3.32 8.98 -5.32
N ALA A 128 -4.35 9.46 -4.62
CA ALA A 128 -5.07 10.66 -5.02
C ALA A 128 -4.14 11.87 -4.92
N GLU A 129 -4.20 12.74 -5.91
CA GLU A 129 -3.52 14.04 -5.86
C GLU A 129 -4.16 14.87 -4.75
N LYS A 130 -3.33 15.48 -3.90
CA LYS A 130 -3.83 16.48 -2.96
C LYS A 130 -4.39 17.64 -3.78
N PRO A 131 -5.62 18.10 -3.51
CA PRO A 131 -6.09 19.30 -4.15
C PRO A 131 -5.12 20.43 -3.82
N GLU A 132 -4.49 21.01 -4.84
CA GLU A 132 -3.71 22.21 -4.66
C GLU A 132 -4.64 23.31 -4.13
N LEU A 133 -4.42 23.71 -2.89
CA LEU A 133 -5.04 24.89 -2.35
C LEU A 133 -4.53 26.06 -3.19
N LYS A 134 -5.32 26.45 -4.19
CA LYS A 134 -5.09 27.72 -4.87
C LYS A 134 -5.22 28.82 -3.84
N LYS A 135 -4.07 29.38 -3.49
CA LYS A 135 -4.01 30.60 -2.70
C LYS A 135 -4.53 31.77 -3.51
#